data_0308930560e746b776186aaf95730f58
#
_entry.id   0308930560e746b776186aaf95730f58
#
_cell.length_a   1.000
_cell.length_b   1.000
_cell.length_c   1.000
_cell.angle_alpha   90.00
_cell.angle_beta   90.00
_cell.angle_gamma   90.00
#
_symmetry.space_group_name_H-M   'P 1'
#
loop_
_entity.id
_entity.type
_entity.pdbx_description
1 polymer ?
#
loop_
_entity_poly.entity_id
_entity_poly.type
_entity_poly.pdbx_seq_one_letter_code
_entity_poly.pdbx_strand_id
1 'polypeptide(L)'
;MVRRKLTIPERWQAVGMHNGGFSHRRVADHFRVNHSIIVRLMQRFRQTGNVTDRPRAGRPRKTTPREDRLISRRARQRPFSTAGALRGNLAFGGHISTRTVIRRLHHQGMRTRRPIKRPQLTLRHRHARFDWSHDHLGWTIRTWRRVHWSDESRFLLRPTDGRARVWRQRNTSFQDNHILGTTAFGGGV
;
A
#
# COMPACT_ATOMS: atom_id res chain seq x y z
N MET A 1 -3.54 36.12 24.68
CA MET A 1 -2.34 35.48 25.28
C MET A 1 -2.02 34.18 24.52
N VAL A 2 -0.88 34.11 23.89
CA VAL A 2 -0.41 32.87 23.19
C VAL A 2 -0.09 31.84 24.27
N ARG A 3 -0.73 30.66 24.21
CA ARG A 3 -0.47 29.55 25.14
C ARG A 3 0.94 28.99 24.88
N ARG A 4 1.92 29.39 25.69
CA ARG A 4 3.28 28.83 25.64
C ARG A 4 3.25 27.34 25.99
N LYS A 5 3.90 26.50 25.16
CA LYS A 5 4.15 25.08 25.46
C LYS A 5 5.57 24.94 25.98
N LEU A 6 5.77 24.13 27.02
CA LEU A 6 7.09 23.73 27.49
C LEU A 6 7.75 22.79 26.46
N THR A 7 9.02 23.04 26.16
CA THR A 7 9.89 22.14 25.40
C THR A 7 10.23 20.90 26.24
N ILE A 8 10.75 19.84 25.60
CA ILE A 8 11.12 18.61 26.31
C ILE A 8 12.18 18.87 27.40
N PRO A 9 13.25 19.64 27.17
CA PRO A 9 14.21 20.00 28.21
C PRO A 9 13.57 20.75 29.37
N GLU A 10 12.73 21.77 29.10
CA GLU A 10 12.02 22.51 30.14
C GLU A 10 11.10 21.60 30.98
N ARG A 11 10.50 20.59 30.38
CA ARG A 11 9.68 19.61 31.13
C ARG A 11 10.52 18.76 32.07
N TRP A 12 11.70 18.32 31.65
CA TRP A 12 12.64 17.61 32.50
C TRP A 12 13.14 18.50 33.66
N GLN A 13 13.45 19.75 33.34
CA GLN A 13 13.85 20.73 34.35
C GLN A 13 12.72 20.98 35.38
N ALA A 14 11.47 21.09 34.92
CA ALA A 14 10.31 21.23 35.80
C ALA A 14 10.12 20.02 36.71
N VAL A 15 10.37 18.80 36.24
CA VAL A 15 10.37 17.58 37.05
C VAL A 15 11.48 17.61 38.06
N GLY A 16 12.71 18.01 37.69
CA GLY A 16 13.85 18.15 38.59
C GLY A 16 13.59 19.17 39.72
N MET A 17 13.04 20.33 39.38
CA MET A 17 12.67 21.34 40.39
C MET A 17 11.62 20.80 41.34
N HIS A 18 10.59 20.09 40.86
CA HIS A 18 9.58 19.52 41.73
C HIS A 18 10.15 18.46 42.68
N ASN A 19 11.02 17.59 42.18
CA ASN A 19 11.73 16.60 43.02
C ASN A 19 12.67 17.24 44.01
N GLY A 20 13.20 18.44 43.73
CA GLY A 20 13.96 19.28 44.63
C GLY A 20 13.11 20.05 45.66
N GLY A 21 11.80 19.74 45.79
CA GLY A 21 10.91 20.27 46.82
C GLY A 21 10.14 21.55 46.42
N PHE A 22 10.26 22.05 45.20
CA PHE A 22 9.50 23.22 44.77
C PHE A 22 8.02 22.89 44.54
N SER A 23 7.13 23.77 45.00
CA SER A 23 5.69 23.62 44.76
C SER A 23 5.35 23.77 43.25
N HIS A 24 4.25 23.14 42.81
CA HIS A 24 3.79 23.25 41.42
C HIS A 24 3.56 24.71 40.96
N ARG A 25 3.12 25.60 41.90
CA ARG A 25 2.93 27.02 41.59
C ARG A 25 4.27 27.71 41.32
N ARG A 26 5.27 27.50 42.19
CA ARG A 26 6.61 28.09 42.03
C ARG A 26 7.30 27.62 40.76
N VAL A 27 7.13 26.33 40.36
CA VAL A 27 7.62 25.81 39.08
C VAL A 27 6.88 26.45 37.91
N ALA A 28 5.56 26.64 38.01
CA ALA A 28 4.77 27.28 36.97
C ALA A 28 5.17 28.76 36.76
N ASP A 29 5.42 29.50 37.84
CA ASP A 29 5.86 30.89 37.80
C ASP A 29 7.25 31.01 37.14
N HIS A 30 8.17 30.10 37.49
CA HIS A 30 9.50 30.05 36.87
C HIS A 30 9.46 29.93 35.35
N PHE A 31 8.60 29.05 34.81
CA PHE A 31 8.44 28.88 33.37
C PHE A 31 7.41 29.82 32.71
N ARG A 32 6.76 30.68 33.50
CA ARG A 32 5.68 31.59 33.06
C ARG A 32 4.54 30.83 32.33
N VAL A 33 4.12 29.72 32.90
CA VAL A 33 3.03 28.89 32.37
C VAL A 33 1.94 28.74 33.45
N ASN A 34 0.75 28.31 32.97
CA ASN A 34 -0.33 28.07 33.92
C ASN A 34 -0.01 26.85 34.81
N HIS A 35 -0.32 26.98 36.09
CA HIS A 35 -0.16 25.93 37.11
C HIS A 35 -0.70 24.57 36.67
N SER A 36 -1.85 24.55 35.99
CA SER A 36 -2.45 23.29 35.48
C SER A 36 -1.56 22.52 34.50
N ILE A 37 -0.64 23.20 33.80
CA ILE A 37 0.31 22.57 32.87
C ILE A 37 1.31 21.73 33.66
N ILE A 38 1.82 22.27 34.75
CA ILE A 38 2.78 21.60 35.65
C ILE A 38 2.11 20.42 36.36
N VAL A 39 0.91 20.61 36.91
CA VAL A 39 0.15 19.51 37.54
C VAL A 39 -0.06 18.33 36.57
N ARG A 40 -0.50 18.62 35.35
CA ARG A 40 -0.69 17.57 34.33
C ARG A 40 0.62 16.91 33.92
N LEU A 41 1.72 17.66 33.84
CA LEU A 41 3.04 17.14 33.57
C LEU A 41 3.48 16.16 34.66
N MET A 42 3.36 16.55 35.93
CA MET A 42 3.74 15.71 37.08
C MET A 42 2.86 14.45 37.17
N GLN A 43 1.55 14.59 36.98
CA GLN A 43 0.65 13.45 36.95
C GLN A 43 1.03 12.45 35.84
N ARG A 44 1.36 12.95 34.64
CA ARG A 44 1.82 12.13 33.52
C ARG A 44 3.15 11.44 33.84
N PHE A 45 4.11 12.21 34.39
CA PHE A 45 5.41 11.67 34.74
C PHE A 45 5.30 10.55 35.79
N ARG A 46 4.45 10.70 36.80
CA ARG A 46 4.17 9.64 37.78
C ARG A 46 3.58 8.37 37.17
N GLN A 47 2.76 8.50 36.10
CA GLN A 47 2.10 7.37 35.46
C GLN A 47 2.97 6.67 34.41
N THR A 48 3.86 7.39 33.73
CA THR A 48 4.59 6.90 32.56
C THR A 48 6.11 6.92 32.70
N GLY A 49 6.65 7.56 33.72
CA GLY A 49 8.09 7.81 33.85
C GLY A 49 8.66 8.77 32.79
N ASN A 50 7.81 9.37 31.94
CA ASN A 50 8.27 10.19 30.83
C ASN A 50 7.54 11.54 30.75
N VAL A 51 8.23 12.55 30.20
CA VAL A 51 7.70 13.92 30.04
C VAL A 51 7.09 14.15 28.65
N THR A 52 7.20 13.19 27.73
CA THR A 52 6.66 13.31 26.37
C THR A 52 5.14 13.25 26.34
N ASP A 53 4.53 13.87 25.32
CA ASP A 53 3.08 13.78 25.15
C ASP A 53 2.69 12.36 24.70
N ARG A 54 1.59 11.84 25.22
CA ARG A 54 1.03 10.56 24.80
C ARG A 54 0.64 10.62 23.32
N PRO A 55 0.85 9.55 22.55
CA PRO A 55 0.33 9.46 21.19
C PRO A 55 -1.19 9.68 21.19
N ARG A 56 -1.64 10.57 20.32
CA ARG A 56 -3.08 10.82 20.18
C ARG A 56 -3.66 9.84 19.16
N ALA A 57 -4.85 9.35 19.41
CA ALA A 57 -5.56 8.43 18.51
C ALA A 57 -5.80 9.02 17.10
N GLY A 58 -5.71 10.34 16.95
CA GLY A 58 -5.97 11.03 15.69
C GLY A 58 -7.46 11.04 15.33
N ARG A 59 -7.75 11.39 14.07
CA ARG A 59 -9.11 11.38 13.56
C ARG A 59 -9.60 9.93 13.37
N PRO A 60 -10.82 9.58 13.82
CA PRO A 60 -11.40 8.26 13.59
C PRO A 60 -11.42 7.90 12.10
N ARG A 61 -11.24 6.62 11.82
CA ARG A 61 -11.26 6.12 10.44
C ARG A 61 -12.69 6.21 9.88
N LYS A 62 -12.82 6.60 8.61
CA LYS A 62 -14.11 6.61 7.90
C LYS A 62 -14.60 5.21 7.50
N THR A 63 -13.77 4.20 7.62
CA THR A 63 -14.08 2.82 7.24
C THR A 63 -13.83 1.89 8.40
N THR A 64 -14.72 0.90 8.55
CA THR A 64 -14.60 -0.19 9.50
C THR A 64 -13.66 -1.28 8.99
N PRO A 65 -13.14 -2.17 9.85
CA PRO A 65 -12.35 -3.33 9.42
C PRO A 65 -13.09 -4.26 8.46
N ARG A 66 -14.42 -4.37 8.57
CA ARG A 66 -15.28 -5.17 7.67
C ARG A 66 -15.29 -4.57 6.27
N GLU A 67 -15.46 -3.25 6.17
CA GLU A 67 -15.43 -2.52 4.91
C GLU A 67 -14.04 -2.57 4.26
N ASP A 68 -12.97 -2.46 5.03
CA ASP A 68 -11.59 -2.58 4.53
C ASP A 68 -11.34 -3.98 3.91
N ARG A 69 -11.86 -5.05 4.54
CA ARG A 69 -11.82 -6.40 3.98
C ARG A 69 -12.64 -6.52 2.69
N LEU A 70 -13.82 -5.89 2.63
CA LEU A 70 -14.66 -5.89 1.43
C LEU A 70 -13.98 -5.19 0.25
N ILE A 71 -13.35 -4.03 0.49
CA ILE A 71 -12.56 -3.32 -0.52
C ILE A 71 -11.47 -4.25 -1.09
N SER A 72 -10.72 -4.92 -0.23
CA SER A 72 -9.65 -5.83 -0.65
C SER A 72 -10.17 -7.04 -1.42
N ARG A 73 -11.29 -7.62 -0.99
CA ARG A 73 -11.94 -8.73 -1.70
C ARG A 73 -12.35 -8.31 -3.12
N ARG A 74 -13.00 -7.15 -3.25
CA ARG A 74 -13.40 -6.62 -4.57
C ARG A 74 -12.21 -6.36 -5.48
N ALA A 75 -11.12 -5.82 -4.95
CA ALA A 75 -9.91 -5.60 -5.72
C ALA A 75 -9.24 -6.91 -6.19
N ARG A 76 -9.31 -7.99 -5.39
CA ARG A 76 -8.83 -9.33 -5.81
C ARG A 76 -9.73 -9.96 -6.87
N GLN A 77 -11.06 -9.80 -6.76
CA GLN A 77 -12.01 -10.31 -7.74
C GLN A 77 -11.93 -9.56 -9.09
N ARG A 78 -11.64 -8.27 -9.07
CA ARG A 78 -11.54 -7.40 -10.24
C ARG A 78 -10.24 -6.60 -10.23
N PRO A 79 -9.10 -7.26 -10.43
CA PRO A 79 -7.79 -6.65 -10.21
C PRO A 79 -7.45 -5.53 -11.19
N PHE A 80 -8.07 -5.48 -12.36
CA PHE A 80 -7.90 -4.42 -13.36
C PHE A 80 -8.82 -3.20 -13.15
N SER A 81 -9.72 -3.25 -12.15
CA SER A 81 -10.62 -2.12 -11.87
C SER A 81 -9.88 -0.91 -11.32
N THR A 82 -10.28 0.29 -11.75
CA THR A 82 -9.77 1.52 -11.14
C THR A 82 -10.28 1.68 -9.70
N ALA A 83 -9.58 2.45 -8.89
CA ALA A 83 -10.02 2.74 -7.52
C ALA A 83 -11.37 3.49 -7.49
N GLY A 84 -11.67 4.29 -8.53
CA GLY A 84 -12.97 4.93 -8.71
C GLY A 84 -14.09 3.92 -8.96
N ALA A 85 -13.87 2.96 -9.86
CA ALA A 85 -14.82 1.89 -10.16
C ALA A 85 -15.03 0.98 -8.92
N LEU A 86 -13.96 0.63 -8.20
CA LEU A 86 -14.07 -0.11 -6.93
C LEU A 86 -14.93 0.65 -5.92
N ARG A 87 -14.74 1.96 -5.79
CA ARG A 87 -15.55 2.82 -4.92
C ARG A 87 -17.04 2.77 -5.32
N GLY A 88 -17.34 2.97 -6.59
CA GLY A 88 -18.72 2.98 -7.10
C GLY A 88 -19.47 1.67 -6.87
N ASN A 89 -18.77 0.55 -6.83
CA ASN A 89 -19.33 -0.78 -6.58
C ASN A 89 -19.51 -1.14 -5.09
N LEU A 90 -19.26 -0.20 -4.17
CA LEU A 90 -19.42 -0.39 -2.72
C LEU A 90 -20.66 0.35 -2.24
N ALA A 91 -21.53 -0.29 -1.46
CA ALA A 91 -22.73 0.34 -0.89
C ALA A 91 -22.40 1.61 -0.07
N PHE A 92 -21.26 1.62 0.60
CA PHE A 92 -20.74 2.76 1.37
C PHE A 92 -19.78 3.67 0.57
N GLY A 93 -19.63 3.44 -0.74
CA GLY A 93 -18.68 4.17 -1.60
C GLY A 93 -18.92 5.67 -1.64
N GLY A 94 -20.18 6.13 -1.49
CA GLY A 94 -20.54 7.54 -1.44
C GLY A 94 -19.91 8.30 -0.26
N HIS A 95 -19.65 7.63 0.86
CA HIS A 95 -19.09 8.25 2.08
C HIS A 95 -17.57 8.36 2.09
N ILE A 96 -16.88 7.69 1.17
CA ILE A 96 -15.42 7.66 1.11
C ILE A 96 -14.89 8.21 -0.22
N SER A 97 -13.70 8.78 -0.19
CA SER A 97 -13.03 9.23 -1.41
C SER A 97 -12.26 8.08 -2.08
N THR A 98 -12.01 8.20 -3.38
CA THR A 98 -11.12 7.30 -4.13
C THR A 98 -9.73 7.18 -3.46
N ARG A 99 -9.22 8.28 -2.92
CA ARG A 99 -7.96 8.30 -2.17
C ARG A 99 -8.03 7.43 -0.92
N THR A 100 -9.19 7.38 -0.25
CA THR A 100 -9.41 6.49 0.91
C THR A 100 -9.33 5.03 0.48
N VAL A 101 -9.98 4.65 -0.62
CA VAL A 101 -9.91 3.28 -1.19
C VAL A 101 -8.45 2.89 -1.46
N ILE A 102 -7.69 3.75 -2.16
CA ILE A 102 -6.26 3.52 -2.44
C ILE A 102 -5.47 3.31 -1.13
N ARG A 103 -5.70 4.15 -0.12
CA ARG A 103 -5.01 4.05 1.17
C ARG A 103 -5.34 2.74 1.89
N ARG A 104 -6.59 2.26 1.83
CA ARG A 104 -7.00 0.98 2.42
C ARG A 104 -6.37 -0.21 1.70
N LEU A 105 -6.34 -0.18 0.37
CA LEU A 105 -5.64 -1.20 -0.43
C LEU A 105 -4.14 -1.23 -0.12
N HIS A 106 -3.50 -0.07 -0.01
CA HIS A 106 -2.10 0.03 0.37
C HIS A 106 -1.83 -0.55 1.76
N HIS A 107 -2.72 -0.30 2.72
CA HIS A 107 -2.61 -0.85 4.07
C HIS A 107 -2.71 -2.38 4.08
N GLN A 108 -3.43 -2.97 3.12
CA GLN A 108 -3.53 -4.42 2.90
C GLN A 108 -2.40 -4.98 2.01
N GLY A 109 -1.36 -4.20 1.74
CA GLY A 109 -0.22 -4.60 0.91
C GLY A 109 -0.49 -4.64 -0.60
N MET A 110 -1.67 -4.22 -1.04
CA MET A 110 -2.02 -4.18 -2.46
C MET A 110 -1.53 -2.87 -3.10
N ARG A 111 -0.88 -2.97 -4.24
CA ARG A 111 -0.37 -1.83 -5.02
C ARG A 111 -0.79 -1.96 -6.48
N THR A 112 -0.97 -0.84 -7.16
CA THR A 112 -1.14 -0.83 -8.60
C THR A 112 0.20 -1.10 -9.28
N ARG A 113 0.23 -2.10 -10.17
CA ARG A 113 1.43 -2.50 -10.91
C ARG A 113 1.11 -2.68 -12.39
N ARG A 114 2.13 -2.72 -13.24
CA ARG A 114 1.95 -3.15 -14.63
C ARG A 114 1.66 -4.65 -14.66
N PRO A 115 0.62 -5.10 -15.40
CA PRO A 115 0.38 -6.52 -15.60
C PRO A 115 1.48 -7.12 -16.48
N ILE A 116 1.69 -8.42 -16.35
CA ILE A 116 2.48 -9.17 -17.31
C ILE A 116 1.62 -9.39 -18.54
N LYS A 117 2.14 -9.09 -19.72
CA LYS A 117 1.51 -9.42 -21.00
C LYS A 117 1.96 -10.82 -21.41
N ARG A 118 1.02 -11.72 -21.62
CA ARG A 118 1.27 -13.08 -22.08
C ARG A 118 0.19 -13.53 -23.05
N PRO A 119 0.52 -14.35 -24.05
CA PRO A 119 -0.50 -14.98 -24.86
C PRO A 119 -1.37 -15.89 -23.98
N GLN A 120 -2.66 -15.91 -24.26
CA GLN A 120 -3.59 -16.85 -23.62
C GLN A 120 -3.33 -18.24 -24.17
N LEU A 121 -2.74 -19.09 -23.35
CA LEU A 121 -2.45 -20.48 -23.72
C LEU A 121 -3.59 -21.38 -23.25
N THR A 122 -4.20 -22.10 -24.18
CA THR A 122 -5.10 -23.22 -23.88
C THR A 122 -4.31 -24.39 -23.27
N LEU A 123 -4.99 -25.35 -22.66
CA LEU A 123 -4.34 -26.56 -22.15
C LEU A 123 -3.56 -27.27 -23.27
N ARG A 124 -4.15 -27.39 -24.47
CA ARG A 124 -3.46 -27.95 -25.65
C ARG A 124 -2.16 -27.23 -25.97
N HIS A 125 -2.17 -25.89 -25.95
CA HIS A 125 -0.96 -25.10 -26.21
C HIS A 125 0.10 -25.32 -25.13
N ARG A 126 -0.32 -25.49 -23.86
CA ARG A 126 0.61 -25.75 -22.75
C ARG A 126 1.26 -27.13 -22.88
N HIS A 127 0.48 -28.15 -23.23
CA HIS A 127 1.02 -29.50 -23.50
C HIS A 127 1.99 -29.49 -24.65
N ALA A 128 1.59 -28.98 -25.83
CA ALA A 128 2.46 -28.91 -27.00
C ALA A 128 3.80 -28.19 -26.71
N ARG A 129 3.78 -27.10 -25.90
CA ARG A 129 5.02 -26.40 -25.52
C ARG A 129 5.85 -27.20 -24.50
N PHE A 130 5.21 -27.96 -23.63
CA PHE A 130 5.89 -28.84 -22.71
C PHE A 130 6.56 -29.98 -23.46
N ASP A 131 5.85 -30.68 -24.35
CA ASP A 131 6.34 -31.77 -25.16
C ASP A 131 7.54 -31.31 -26.01
N TRP A 132 7.37 -30.17 -26.68
CA TRP A 132 8.44 -29.58 -27.46
C TRP A 132 9.69 -29.29 -26.60
N SER A 133 9.49 -28.72 -25.43
CA SER A 133 10.63 -28.41 -24.52
C SER A 133 11.32 -29.69 -24.03
N HIS A 134 10.54 -30.73 -23.77
CA HIS A 134 11.04 -32.04 -23.33
C HIS A 134 11.87 -32.73 -24.43
N ASP A 135 11.38 -32.72 -25.68
CA ASP A 135 12.07 -33.28 -26.83
C ASP A 135 13.42 -32.60 -27.12
N HIS A 136 13.57 -31.35 -26.68
CA HIS A 136 14.78 -30.56 -26.91
C HIS A 136 15.71 -30.44 -25.68
N LEU A 137 15.41 -31.15 -24.58
CA LEU A 137 16.26 -31.10 -23.37
C LEU A 137 17.70 -31.58 -23.61
N GLY A 138 17.86 -32.55 -24.53
CA GLY A 138 19.18 -33.10 -24.87
C GLY A 138 19.98 -32.27 -25.87
N TRP A 139 19.42 -31.16 -26.40
CA TRP A 139 20.11 -30.36 -27.37
C TRP A 139 21.25 -29.57 -26.79
N THR A 140 22.43 -29.73 -27.36
CA THR A 140 23.62 -28.99 -26.96
C THR A 140 23.62 -27.58 -27.55
N ILE A 141 24.45 -26.69 -27.01
CA ILE A 141 24.67 -25.34 -27.59
C ILE A 141 25.08 -25.41 -29.05
N ARG A 142 25.86 -26.45 -29.44
CA ARG A 142 26.25 -26.68 -30.86
C ARG A 142 25.04 -26.96 -31.73
N THR A 143 24.07 -27.73 -31.23
CA THR A 143 22.82 -28.02 -31.92
C THR A 143 21.98 -26.76 -32.12
N TRP A 144 21.79 -25.99 -31.02
CA TRP A 144 21.04 -24.73 -31.02
C TRP A 144 21.61 -23.68 -31.98
N ARG A 145 22.92 -23.60 -32.14
CA ARG A 145 23.58 -22.69 -33.09
C ARG A 145 23.30 -23.00 -34.56
N ARG A 146 22.78 -24.17 -34.87
CA ARG A 146 22.38 -24.57 -36.23
C ARG A 146 20.92 -24.24 -36.55
N VAL A 147 20.15 -23.79 -35.57
CA VAL A 147 18.74 -23.42 -35.74
C VAL A 147 18.66 -21.99 -36.27
N HIS A 148 17.96 -21.81 -37.39
CA HIS A 148 17.63 -20.50 -37.91
C HIS A 148 16.36 -20.01 -37.23
N TRP A 149 16.44 -18.87 -36.54
CA TRP A 149 15.29 -18.25 -35.89
C TRP A 149 14.74 -17.16 -36.81
N SER A 150 13.48 -17.29 -37.21
CA SER A 150 12.74 -16.24 -37.93
C SER A 150 11.50 -15.87 -37.14
N ASP A 151 11.13 -14.59 -37.08
CA ASP A 151 9.89 -14.10 -36.49
C ASP A 151 9.25 -13.08 -37.43
N GLU A 152 7.91 -13.00 -37.39
CA GLU A 152 7.14 -12.06 -38.16
C GLU A 152 7.02 -10.74 -37.43
N SER A 153 7.33 -9.64 -38.09
CA SER A 153 7.12 -8.29 -37.56
C SER A 153 5.61 -8.01 -37.45
N ARG A 154 5.16 -7.60 -36.26
CA ARG A 154 3.76 -7.27 -36.02
C ARG A 154 3.55 -5.75 -36.10
N PHE A 155 2.75 -5.34 -37.07
CA PHE A 155 2.27 -3.97 -37.17
C PHE A 155 0.88 -3.88 -36.56
N LEU A 156 0.74 -3.12 -35.47
CA LEU A 156 -0.55 -2.90 -34.79
C LEU A 156 -1.17 -1.60 -35.31
N LEU A 157 -2.37 -1.69 -35.86
CA LEU A 157 -3.17 -0.53 -36.28
C LEU A 157 -3.52 0.38 -35.10
N ARG A 158 -3.66 -0.19 -33.91
CA ARG A 158 -3.88 0.54 -32.65
C ARG A 158 -2.89 0.05 -31.61
N PRO A 159 -1.88 0.86 -31.24
CA PRO A 159 -0.97 0.48 -30.17
C PRO A 159 -1.75 0.33 -28.88
N THR A 160 -1.58 -0.80 -28.18
CA THR A 160 -2.13 -0.95 -26.83
C THR A 160 -1.50 0.10 -25.93
N ASP A 161 -2.32 1.01 -25.42
CA ASP A 161 -1.81 1.99 -24.45
C ASP A 161 -1.21 1.21 -23.28
N GLY A 162 0.04 1.49 -22.92
CA GLY A 162 0.74 0.83 -21.82
C GLY A 162 0.21 1.18 -20.42
N ARG A 163 -1.02 1.75 -20.34
CA ARG A 163 -1.60 2.31 -19.11
C ARG A 163 -2.34 1.29 -18.27
N ALA A 164 -2.58 0.08 -18.77
CA ALA A 164 -3.21 -0.98 -18.00
C ALA A 164 -2.51 -1.17 -16.65
N ARG A 165 -3.27 -1.19 -15.58
CA ARG A 165 -2.79 -1.40 -14.21
C ARG A 165 -3.58 -2.51 -13.56
N VAL A 166 -2.89 -3.26 -12.66
CA VAL A 166 -3.48 -4.34 -11.89
C VAL A 166 -3.21 -4.14 -10.41
N TRP A 167 -4.24 -4.34 -9.57
CA TRP A 167 -4.09 -4.38 -8.13
C TRP A 167 -3.56 -5.74 -7.71
N ARG A 168 -2.36 -5.78 -7.15
CA ARG A 168 -1.79 -7.04 -6.66
C ARG A 168 -0.83 -6.82 -5.49
N GLN A 169 -0.61 -7.87 -4.72
CA GLN A 169 0.41 -7.92 -3.70
C GLN A 169 1.81 -8.10 -4.34
N ARG A 170 2.84 -7.91 -3.54
CA ARG A 170 4.21 -8.21 -3.98
C ARG A 170 4.33 -9.72 -4.28
N ASN A 171 5.13 -10.08 -5.28
CA ASN A 171 5.41 -11.46 -5.68
C ASN A 171 4.22 -12.30 -6.19
N THR A 172 3.12 -11.66 -6.62
CA THR A 172 1.93 -12.33 -7.19
C THR A 172 1.74 -12.04 -8.68
N SER A 173 2.80 -11.71 -9.40
CA SER A 173 2.72 -11.29 -10.82
C SER A 173 2.28 -12.40 -11.78
N PHE A 174 2.53 -13.65 -11.42
CA PHE A 174 2.26 -14.82 -12.27
C PHE A 174 0.88 -15.45 -12.06
N GLN A 175 0.03 -14.88 -11.19
CA GLN A 175 -1.35 -15.35 -11.06
C GLN A 175 -2.14 -15.01 -12.33
N ASP A 176 -2.94 -15.96 -12.83
CA ASP A 176 -3.66 -15.82 -14.09
C ASP A 176 -4.57 -14.59 -14.14
N ASN A 177 -5.20 -14.24 -13.03
CA ASN A 177 -6.04 -13.04 -12.90
C ASN A 177 -5.26 -11.71 -12.88
N HIS A 178 -3.92 -11.73 -12.86
CA HIS A 178 -3.05 -10.55 -12.91
C HIS A 178 -2.35 -10.41 -14.27
N ILE A 179 -2.62 -11.33 -15.21
CA ILE A 179 -2.01 -11.37 -16.53
C ILE A 179 -2.95 -10.69 -17.52
N LEU A 180 -2.41 -9.80 -18.34
CA LEU A 180 -3.12 -9.26 -19.48
C LEU A 180 -2.88 -10.19 -20.66
N GLY A 181 -3.93 -10.92 -21.07
CA GLY A 181 -3.87 -11.77 -22.25
C GLY A 181 -3.62 -10.96 -23.50
N THR A 182 -2.70 -11.44 -24.34
CA THR A 182 -2.52 -10.92 -25.70
C THR A 182 -3.08 -11.94 -26.69
N THR A 183 -3.87 -11.50 -27.66
CA THR A 183 -4.32 -12.32 -28.78
C THR A 183 -3.23 -12.41 -29.84
N ALA A 184 -3.13 -13.56 -30.51
CA ALA A 184 -2.08 -13.81 -31.50
C ALA A 184 -2.07 -12.80 -32.67
N PHE A 185 -3.25 -12.28 -33.03
CA PHE A 185 -3.44 -11.40 -34.19
C PHE A 185 -3.89 -9.98 -33.80
N GLY A 186 -3.59 -9.50 -32.60
CA GLY A 186 -3.78 -8.09 -32.24
C GLY A 186 -5.23 -7.61 -32.18
N GLY A 187 -6.24 -8.49 -32.23
CA GLY A 187 -7.66 -8.09 -32.18
C GLY A 187 -8.05 -7.15 -33.32
N GLY A 188 -7.34 -7.19 -34.43
CA GLY A 188 -7.77 -6.54 -35.66
C GLY A 188 -8.94 -7.34 -36.28
N VAL A 189 -10.04 -6.65 -36.56
CA VAL A 189 -11.11 -7.11 -37.45
C VAL A 189 -10.52 -7.27 -38.81
#